data_436851f4a00045fb964655bbb368d38c
#
_entry.id   436851f4a00045fb964655bbb368d38c
#
_cell.length_a   1.000
_cell.length_b   1.000
_cell.length_c   1.000
_cell.angle_alpha   90.00
_cell.angle_beta   90.00
_cell.angle_gamma   90.00
#
_symmetry.space_group_name_H-M   'P 1'
#
loop_
_entity.id
_entity.type
_entity.pdbx_description
1 polymer ?
#
loop_
_entity_poly.entity_id
_entity_poly.type
_entity_poly.pdbx_seq_one_letter_code
_entity_poly.pdbx_strand_id
1 'polypeptide(L)'
;MSVVALIVGSLSKQSLNRHIAEQILKCAPENVQIEEIDISNLPLYSQDLDDINIPFYSRVREQIKGADAVLIASPEHNRTIPAALKNVIDIATRPHGQNVWLNKKVAIVTASPGVYGGINAGLDLRKVLTFVGAEVLAQPEVYLSKASFDLDERTTNFLKQFAQRFFQWVENK
;
A
#
# COMPACT_ATOMS: atom_id res chain seq x y z
N MET A 1 -21.10 1.81 1.08
CA MET A 1 -20.02 0.91 1.57
C MET A 1 -18.77 1.30 0.82
N SER A 2 -17.70 1.63 1.52
CA SER A 2 -16.42 1.98 0.88
C SER A 2 -15.53 0.74 0.82
N VAL A 3 -14.70 0.62 -0.23
CA VAL A 3 -13.75 -0.48 -0.40
C VAL A 3 -12.33 0.06 -0.22
N VAL A 4 -11.57 -0.53 0.69
CA VAL A 4 -10.16 -0.26 0.89
C VAL A 4 -9.35 -1.47 0.44
N ALA A 5 -8.51 -1.28 -0.58
CA ALA A 5 -7.56 -2.29 -0.99
C ALA A 5 -6.32 -2.29 -0.08
N LEU A 6 -5.87 -3.46 0.33
CA LEU A 6 -4.60 -3.65 1.02
C LEU A 6 -3.55 -4.20 0.06
N ILE A 7 -2.40 -3.55 0.01
CA ILE A 7 -1.20 -4.09 -0.65
C ILE A 7 -0.09 -4.24 0.39
N VAL A 8 0.40 -5.46 0.57
CA VAL A 8 1.56 -5.75 1.42
C VAL A 8 2.80 -5.95 0.55
N GLY A 9 3.76 -5.04 0.65
CA GLY A 9 4.99 -5.06 -0.15
C GLY A 9 5.96 -6.21 0.18
N SER A 10 5.69 -6.96 1.26
CA SER A 10 6.48 -8.10 1.69
C SER A 10 5.85 -9.41 1.22
N LEU A 11 6.62 -10.25 0.54
CA LEU A 11 6.21 -11.62 0.16
C LEU A 11 6.51 -12.66 1.25
N SER A 12 7.08 -12.25 2.38
CA SER A 12 7.35 -13.15 3.50
C SER A 12 6.06 -13.66 4.13
N LYS A 13 6.00 -14.96 4.42
CA LYS A 13 4.88 -15.58 5.16
C LYS A 13 4.75 -15.03 6.59
N GLN A 14 5.86 -14.60 7.18
CA GLN A 14 5.93 -13.93 8.49
C GLN A 14 6.24 -12.45 8.30
N SER A 15 5.35 -11.74 7.63
CA SER A 15 5.55 -10.33 7.33
C SER A 15 5.17 -9.44 8.51
N LEU A 16 6.16 -8.71 9.05
CA LEU A 16 5.92 -7.67 10.04
C LEU A 16 5.01 -6.55 9.49
N ASN A 17 5.19 -6.18 8.20
CA ASN A 17 4.37 -5.14 7.60
C ASN A 17 2.92 -5.59 7.40
N ARG A 18 2.66 -6.87 7.14
CA ARG A 18 1.31 -7.45 7.18
C ARG A 18 0.70 -7.29 8.57
N HIS A 19 1.45 -7.68 9.60
CA HIS A 19 0.98 -7.56 10.98
C HIS A 19 0.61 -6.12 11.34
N ILE A 20 1.43 -5.13 10.97
CA ILE A 20 1.15 -3.70 11.18
C ILE A 20 -0.12 -3.27 10.44
N ALA A 21 -0.27 -3.67 9.16
CA ALA A 21 -1.48 -3.37 8.39
C ALA A 21 -2.73 -3.94 9.06
N GLU A 22 -2.69 -5.17 9.54
CA GLU A 22 -3.80 -5.81 10.26
C GLU A 22 -4.19 -5.05 11.52
N GLN A 23 -3.23 -4.49 12.29
CA GLN A 23 -3.57 -3.65 13.45
C GLN A 23 -4.30 -2.36 13.05
N ILE A 24 -3.93 -1.75 11.92
CA ILE A 24 -4.62 -0.58 11.37
C ILE A 24 -6.03 -0.96 10.93
N LEU A 25 -6.17 -2.06 10.19
CA LEU A 25 -7.44 -2.51 9.62
C LEU A 25 -8.45 -2.98 10.68
N LYS A 26 -8.02 -3.40 11.87
CA LYS A 26 -8.93 -3.66 13.02
C LYS A 26 -9.72 -2.42 13.44
N CYS A 27 -9.28 -1.23 13.08
CA CYS A 27 -9.97 0.02 13.36
C CYS A 27 -10.90 0.46 12.22
N ALA A 28 -11.10 -0.37 11.20
CA ALA A 28 -11.99 -0.05 10.07
C ALA A 28 -13.45 0.07 10.55
N PRO A 29 -14.19 1.10 10.10
CA PRO A 29 -15.62 1.18 10.33
C PRO A 29 -16.37 0.01 9.68
N GLU A 30 -17.55 -0.34 10.20
CA GLU A 30 -18.37 -1.47 9.71
C GLU A 30 -18.80 -1.31 8.24
N ASN A 31 -18.89 -0.08 7.75
CA ASN A 31 -19.23 0.24 6.37
C ASN A 31 -18.04 0.23 5.40
N VAL A 32 -16.86 -0.19 5.84
CA VAL A 32 -15.65 -0.33 5.02
C VAL A 32 -15.32 -1.80 4.79
N GLN A 33 -15.33 -2.21 3.54
CA GLN A 33 -14.86 -3.53 3.11
C GLN A 33 -13.35 -3.48 2.82
N ILE A 34 -12.63 -4.49 3.30
CA ILE A 34 -11.19 -4.63 3.04
C ILE A 34 -10.97 -5.72 2.00
N GLU A 35 -10.23 -5.42 0.95
CA GLU A 35 -9.81 -6.36 -0.08
C GLU A 35 -8.29 -6.40 -0.18
N GLU A 36 -7.69 -7.57 0.02
CA GLU A 36 -6.24 -7.73 -0.18
C GLU A 36 -5.94 -8.00 -1.66
N ILE A 37 -4.96 -7.27 -2.19
CA ILE A 37 -4.41 -7.49 -3.53
C ILE A 37 -3.16 -8.36 -3.41
N ASP A 38 -3.26 -9.62 -3.84
CA ASP A 38 -2.12 -10.53 -3.90
C ASP A 38 -1.15 -10.09 -5.03
N ILE A 39 0.08 -9.80 -4.64
CA ILE A 39 1.15 -9.37 -5.53
C ILE A 39 2.24 -10.42 -5.74
N SER A 40 2.08 -11.64 -5.20
CA SER A 40 3.15 -12.63 -5.09
C SER A 40 3.58 -13.25 -6.43
N ASN A 41 2.67 -13.39 -7.38
CA ASN A 41 2.90 -14.14 -8.63
C ASN A 41 2.73 -13.27 -9.88
N LEU A 42 3.01 -11.99 -9.79
CA LEU A 42 2.92 -11.09 -10.95
C LEU A 42 4.16 -11.21 -11.83
N PRO A 43 4.03 -11.53 -13.11
CA PRO A 43 5.13 -11.40 -14.06
C PRO A 43 5.71 -9.98 -14.00
N LEU A 44 7.02 -9.84 -14.24
CA LEU A 44 7.62 -8.51 -14.33
C LEU A 44 7.03 -7.77 -15.54
N TYR A 45 6.69 -6.50 -15.30
CA TYR A 45 6.17 -5.64 -16.34
C TYR A 45 7.21 -5.42 -17.44
N SER A 46 6.76 -5.52 -18.70
CA SER A 46 7.45 -5.06 -19.90
C SER A 46 6.45 -4.32 -20.78
N GLN A 47 6.89 -3.27 -21.44
CA GLN A 47 6.07 -2.53 -22.42
C GLN A 47 5.59 -3.43 -23.57
N ASP A 48 6.33 -4.47 -23.91
CA ASP A 48 5.95 -5.45 -24.92
C ASP A 48 4.66 -6.24 -24.55
N LEU A 49 4.24 -6.14 -23.30
CA LEU A 49 3.05 -6.82 -22.77
C LEU A 49 1.81 -5.92 -22.75
N ASP A 50 1.91 -4.65 -23.15
CA ASP A 50 0.79 -3.69 -23.06
C ASP A 50 -0.42 -4.09 -23.92
N ASP A 51 -0.18 -4.72 -25.07
CA ASP A 51 -1.23 -5.19 -25.99
C ASP A 51 -1.65 -6.65 -25.73
N ILE A 52 -1.09 -7.28 -24.69
CA ILE A 52 -1.35 -8.66 -24.31
C ILE A 52 -2.24 -8.68 -23.05
N ASN A 53 -3.35 -9.40 -23.14
CA ASN A 53 -4.17 -9.62 -21.94
C ASN A 53 -3.48 -10.60 -20.98
N ILE A 54 -2.93 -10.07 -19.88
CA ILE A 54 -2.34 -10.86 -18.80
C ILE A 54 -3.34 -10.86 -17.64
N PRO A 55 -3.98 -12.01 -17.32
CA PRO A 55 -5.04 -12.07 -16.31
C PRO A 55 -4.61 -11.53 -14.94
N PHE A 56 -3.36 -11.75 -14.54
CA PHE A 56 -2.82 -11.23 -13.28
C PHE A 56 -2.74 -9.70 -13.26
N TYR A 57 -2.37 -9.06 -14.38
CA TYR A 57 -2.34 -7.61 -14.50
C TYR A 57 -3.75 -7.02 -14.47
N SER A 58 -4.66 -7.63 -15.23
CA SER A 58 -6.06 -7.21 -15.26
C SER A 58 -6.70 -7.28 -13.88
N ARG A 59 -6.49 -8.38 -13.15
CA ARG A 59 -6.98 -8.54 -11.79
C ARG A 59 -6.51 -7.41 -10.86
N VAL A 60 -5.20 -7.16 -10.81
CA VAL A 60 -4.62 -6.12 -9.93
C VAL A 60 -5.16 -4.73 -10.29
N ARG A 61 -5.24 -4.42 -11.57
CA ARG A 61 -5.77 -3.15 -12.07
C ARG A 61 -7.23 -2.96 -11.71
N GLU A 62 -8.08 -3.97 -11.91
CA GLU A 62 -9.49 -3.90 -11.55
C GLU A 62 -9.70 -3.76 -10.04
N GLN A 63 -8.91 -4.46 -9.21
CA GLN A 63 -8.97 -4.32 -7.76
C GLN A 63 -8.57 -2.91 -7.31
N ILE A 64 -7.47 -2.33 -7.84
CA ILE A 64 -7.08 -0.96 -7.52
C ILE A 64 -8.13 0.04 -8.02
N LYS A 65 -8.65 -0.16 -9.24
CA LYS A 65 -9.67 0.70 -9.83
C LYS A 65 -10.96 0.71 -9.01
N GLY A 66 -11.42 -0.46 -8.58
CA GLY A 66 -12.65 -0.65 -7.81
C GLY A 66 -12.58 -0.16 -6.37
N ALA A 67 -11.37 -0.02 -5.80
CA ALA A 67 -11.20 0.47 -4.44
C ALA A 67 -11.36 2.00 -4.35
N ASP A 68 -12.00 2.48 -3.26
CA ASP A 68 -12.07 3.92 -2.92
C ASP A 68 -10.72 4.44 -2.42
N ALA A 69 -9.94 3.59 -1.77
CA ALA A 69 -8.58 3.91 -1.31
C ALA A 69 -7.69 2.66 -1.26
N VAL A 70 -6.39 2.87 -1.18
CA VAL A 70 -5.38 1.81 -1.03
C VAL A 70 -4.55 2.06 0.22
N LEU A 71 -4.41 1.05 1.08
CA LEU A 71 -3.42 1.02 2.15
C LEU A 71 -2.22 0.20 1.67
N ILE A 72 -1.05 0.80 1.63
CA ILE A 72 0.21 0.12 1.30
C ILE A 72 1.04 -0.04 2.57
N ALA A 73 1.31 -1.30 2.95
CA ALA A 73 2.22 -1.63 4.04
C ALA A 73 3.49 -2.28 3.47
N SER A 74 4.65 -1.63 3.63
CA SER A 74 5.86 -2.01 2.92
C SER A 74 7.10 -2.09 3.82
N PRO A 75 7.92 -3.14 3.70
CA PRO A 75 9.28 -3.11 4.18
C PRO A 75 10.15 -2.23 3.26
N GLU A 76 11.38 -2.01 3.68
CA GLU A 76 12.44 -1.43 2.86
C GLU A 76 13.39 -2.54 2.41
N HIS A 77 13.64 -2.66 1.11
CA HIS A 77 14.64 -3.56 0.54
C HIS A 77 15.77 -2.74 -0.08
N ASN A 78 17.00 -2.93 0.43
CA ASN A 78 18.18 -2.24 -0.12
C ASN A 78 17.97 -0.72 -0.29
N ARG A 79 17.39 -0.08 0.71
CA ARG A 79 17.13 1.37 0.77
C ARG A 79 16.06 1.90 -0.19
N THR A 80 15.16 1.05 -0.71
CA THR A 80 14.11 1.47 -1.62
C THR A 80 12.88 0.55 -1.54
N ILE A 81 11.96 0.72 -2.47
CA ILE A 81 10.71 -0.05 -2.62
C ILE A 81 11.04 -1.50 -2.96
N PRO A 82 10.40 -2.51 -2.33
CA PRO A 82 10.50 -3.90 -2.76
C PRO A 82 10.14 -4.09 -4.23
N ALA A 83 10.88 -4.94 -4.94
CA ALA A 83 10.70 -5.17 -6.37
C ALA A 83 9.26 -5.57 -6.75
N ALA A 84 8.64 -6.47 -5.96
CA ALA A 84 7.26 -6.89 -6.20
C ALA A 84 6.26 -5.73 -6.10
N LEU A 85 6.45 -4.83 -5.13
CA LEU A 85 5.58 -3.65 -4.96
C LEU A 85 5.80 -2.63 -6.07
N LYS A 86 7.07 -2.40 -6.47
CA LYS A 86 7.36 -1.50 -7.60
C LYS A 86 6.73 -2.03 -8.90
N ASN A 87 6.79 -3.34 -9.11
CA ASN A 87 6.15 -4.00 -10.26
C ASN A 87 4.63 -3.75 -10.31
N VAL A 88 3.94 -3.84 -9.18
CA VAL A 88 2.50 -3.50 -9.08
C VAL A 88 2.23 -2.06 -9.50
N ILE A 89 3.06 -1.12 -9.04
CA ILE A 89 2.88 0.29 -9.38
C ILE A 89 3.02 0.49 -10.90
N ASP A 90 4.01 -0.16 -11.51
CA ASP A 90 4.25 -0.05 -12.95
C ASP A 90 3.12 -0.70 -13.77
N ILE A 91 2.69 -1.91 -13.41
CA ILE A 91 1.56 -2.60 -14.05
C ILE A 91 0.30 -1.73 -14.02
N ALA A 92 0.03 -1.08 -12.89
CA ALA A 92 -1.20 -0.33 -12.68
C ALA A 92 -1.22 1.05 -13.36
N THR A 93 -0.09 1.51 -13.92
CA THR A 93 -0.03 2.70 -14.78
C THR A 93 -0.25 2.39 -16.26
N ARG A 94 -0.36 1.11 -16.65
CA ARG A 94 -0.34 0.65 -18.03
C ARG A 94 -1.61 -0.15 -18.40
N PRO A 95 -1.93 -0.32 -19.71
CA PRO A 95 -1.30 0.33 -20.87
C PRO A 95 -1.47 1.85 -20.86
N HIS A 96 -0.80 2.53 -21.78
CA HIS A 96 -0.86 4.00 -21.86
C HIS A 96 -2.31 4.51 -21.90
N GLY A 97 -2.60 5.54 -21.10
CA GLY A 97 -3.95 6.10 -20.95
C GLY A 97 -4.87 5.35 -20.00
N GLN A 98 -4.44 4.24 -19.40
CA GLN A 98 -5.24 3.42 -18.48
C GLN A 98 -4.67 3.37 -17.05
N ASN A 99 -4.04 4.45 -16.62
CA ASN A 99 -3.48 4.56 -15.28
C ASN A 99 -4.58 4.56 -14.21
N VAL A 100 -4.61 3.52 -13.36
CA VAL A 100 -5.61 3.35 -12.29
C VAL A 100 -5.20 4.00 -10.97
N TRP A 101 -3.98 4.55 -10.89
CA TRP A 101 -3.54 5.35 -9.74
C TRP A 101 -4.05 6.79 -9.77
N LEU A 102 -4.46 7.30 -10.92
CA LEU A 102 -4.88 8.68 -11.06
C LEU A 102 -6.03 9.02 -10.11
N ASN A 103 -5.83 10.01 -9.24
CA ASN A 103 -6.76 10.44 -8.19
C ASN A 103 -7.11 9.36 -7.16
N LYS A 104 -6.33 8.25 -7.10
CA LYS A 104 -6.52 7.21 -6.11
C LYS A 104 -5.97 7.66 -4.75
N LYS A 105 -6.79 7.61 -3.71
CA LYS A 105 -6.37 7.85 -2.33
C LYS A 105 -5.46 6.72 -1.87
N VAL A 106 -4.25 7.06 -1.42
CA VAL A 106 -3.26 6.06 -0.97
C VAL A 106 -2.67 6.46 0.38
N ALA A 107 -2.73 5.57 1.34
CA ALA A 107 -2.01 5.69 2.61
C ALA A 107 -0.82 4.72 2.64
N ILE A 108 0.30 5.14 3.21
CA ILE A 108 1.56 4.39 3.24
C ILE A 108 1.99 4.20 4.68
N VAL A 109 2.36 2.96 5.00
CA VAL A 109 2.94 2.56 6.29
C VAL A 109 4.18 1.73 6.01
N THR A 110 5.28 2.04 6.68
CA THR A 110 6.48 1.21 6.62
C THR A 110 6.92 0.79 8.02
N ALA A 111 7.48 -0.40 8.12
CA ALA A 111 7.99 -0.93 9.37
C ALA A 111 9.25 -1.77 9.12
N SER A 112 10.20 -1.66 10.04
CA SER A 112 11.43 -2.43 10.01
C SER A 112 11.91 -2.73 11.44
N PRO A 113 12.49 -3.91 11.71
CA PRO A 113 13.16 -4.18 12.98
C PRO A 113 14.40 -3.30 13.18
N GLY A 114 14.93 -2.70 12.12
CA GLY A 114 16.04 -1.76 12.16
C GLY A 114 15.64 -0.35 12.61
N VAL A 115 16.64 0.53 12.74
CA VAL A 115 16.46 1.90 13.27
C VAL A 115 15.80 2.87 12.30
N TYR A 116 15.77 2.58 11.01
CA TYR A 116 15.26 3.51 9.99
C TYR A 116 13.76 3.33 9.68
N GLY A 117 13.10 2.30 10.20
CA GLY A 117 11.66 2.11 10.04
C GLY A 117 11.14 1.99 8.60
N GLY A 118 12.03 1.78 7.63
CA GLY A 118 11.66 1.74 6.22
C GLY A 118 11.42 3.13 5.59
N ILE A 119 12.01 4.19 6.16
CA ILE A 119 11.75 5.57 5.73
C ILE A 119 12.09 5.82 4.25
N ASN A 120 13.18 5.23 3.73
CA ASN A 120 13.54 5.45 2.32
C ASN A 120 12.50 4.84 1.37
N ALA A 121 12.03 3.63 1.67
CA ALA A 121 10.94 3.02 0.90
C ALA A 121 9.65 3.85 0.99
N GLY A 122 9.33 4.38 2.17
CA GLY A 122 8.17 5.26 2.36
C GLY A 122 8.27 6.55 1.54
N LEU A 123 9.42 7.22 1.55
CA LEU A 123 9.66 8.42 0.76
C LEU A 123 9.65 8.15 -0.74
N ASP A 124 10.25 7.04 -1.17
CA ASP A 124 10.21 6.62 -2.57
C ASP A 124 8.79 6.28 -3.03
N LEU A 125 7.99 5.61 -2.19
CA LEU A 125 6.57 5.35 -2.48
C LEU A 125 5.80 6.66 -2.64
N ARG A 126 5.98 7.63 -1.74
CA ARG A 126 5.34 8.96 -1.86
C ARG A 126 5.70 9.64 -3.17
N LYS A 127 7.00 9.66 -3.51
CA LYS A 127 7.49 10.23 -4.77
C LYS A 127 6.86 9.58 -5.99
N VAL A 128 6.90 8.25 -6.06
CA VAL A 128 6.40 7.50 -7.23
C VAL A 128 4.89 7.60 -7.35
N LEU A 129 4.13 7.45 -6.25
CA LEU A 129 2.68 7.52 -6.26
C LEU A 129 2.18 8.92 -6.60
N THR A 130 2.82 9.96 -6.10
CA THR A 130 2.51 11.35 -6.49
C THR A 130 2.79 11.58 -7.98
N PHE A 131 3.90 11.06 -8.50
CA PHE A 131 4.23 11.16 -9.92
C PHE A 131 3.17 10.51 -10.82
N VAL A 132 2.63 9.36 -10.42
CA VAL A 132 1.57 8.67 -11.19
C VAL A 132 0.17 9.23 -10.92
N GLY A 133 0.06 10.31 -10.16
CA GLY A 133 -1.18 11.06 -9.94
C GLY A 133 -2.07 10.54 -8.82
N ALA A 134 -1.56 9.70 -7.92
CA ALA A 134 -2.28 9.31 -6.72
C ALA A 134 -2.32 10.45 -5.69
N GLU A 135 -3.39 10.50 -4.91
CA GLU A 135 -3.51 11.36 -3.72
C GLU A 135 -2.91 10.62 -2.53
N VAL A 136 -1.73 11.04 -2.07
CA VAL A 136 -1.07 10.38 -0.94
C VAL A 136 -1.43 11.08 0.37
N LEU A 137 -1.89 10.31 1.38
CA LEU A 137 -2.19 10.84 2.71
C LEU A 137 -0.96 11.55 3.28
N ALA A 138 -1.06 12.87 3.47
CA ALA A 138 0.08 13.69 3.86
C ALA A 138 0.54 13.39 5.30
N GLN A 139 -0.42 13.32 6.25
CA GLN A 139 -0.14 13.14 7.67
C GLN A 139 -1.21 12.26 8.34
N PRO A 140 -0.83 11.50 9.40
CA PRO A 140 0.53 11.30 9.87
C PRO A 140 1.34 10.39 8.95
N GLU A 141 2.65 10.60 8.87
CA GLU A 141 3.57 9.65 8.24
C GLU A 141 3.89 8.51 9.21
N VAL A 142 3.97 7.28 8.71
CA VAL A 142 4.21 6.09 9.55
C VAL A 142 5.45 5.35 9.07
N TYR A 143 6.54 5.51 9.83
CA TYR A 143 7.82 4.83 9.66
C TYR A 143 8.22 4.17 10.98
N LEU A 144 7.80 2.92 11.19
CA LEU A 144 8.00 2.24 12.48
C LEU A 144 9.41 1.64 12.58
N SER A 145 10.29 2.34 13.28
CA SER A 145 11.62 1.84 13.62
C SER A 145 11.58 0.85 14.78
N LYS A 146 12.52 -0.10 14.81
CA LYS A 146 12.62 -1.15 15.84
C LYS A 146 11.30 -1.89 16.04
N ALA A 147 10.52 -2.01 14.98
CA ALA A 147 9.21 -2.63 15.02
C ALA A 147 9.33 -4.14 15.26
N SER A 148 8.38 -4.67 16.01
CA SER A 148 8.25 -6.10 16.31
C SER A 148 6.79 -6.54 16.21
N PHE A 149 6.52 -7.82 16.35
CA PHE A 149 5.15 -8.35 16.43
C PHE A 149 4.47 -8.02 17.77
N ASP A 150 5.26 -7.72 18.81
CA ASP A 150 4.78 -7.25 20.09
C ASP A 150 4.86 -5.71 20.10
N LEU A 151 3.70 -5.08 19.93
CA LEU A 151 3.59 -3.62 19.85
C LEU A 151 3.34 -3.03 21.24
N ASP A 152 4.15 -2.06 21.61
CA ASP A 152 3.92 -1.29 22.82
C ASP A 152 2.65 -0.42 22.70
N GLU A 153 2.18 0.08 23.84
CA GLU A 153 0.98 0.91 23.92
C GLU A 153 1.09 2.20 23.11
N ARG A 154 2.27 2.82 23.10
CA ARG A 154 2.53 4.06 22.33
C ARG A 154 2.36 3.81 20.83
N THR A 155 3.00 2.77 20.33
CA THR A 155 2.91 2.38 18.91
C THR A 155 1.48 2.01 18.54
N THR A 156 0.80 1.23 19.39
CA THR A 156 -0.60 0.85 19.18
C THR A 156 -1.51 2.07 19.11
N ASN A 157 -1.36 3.03 20.01
CA ASN A 157 -2.16 4.26 20.00
C ASN A 157 -1.86 5.14 18.80
N PHE A 158 -0.60 5.22 18.36
CA PHE A 158 -0.23 5.93 17.14
C PHE A 158 -0.86 5.30 15.89
N LEU A 159 -0.87 3.97 15.77
CA LEU A 159 -1.53 3.28 14.67
C LEU A 159 -3.04 3.48 14.67
N LYS A 160 -3.69 3.54 15.84
CA LYS A 160 -5.11 3.88 15.96
C LYS A 160 -5.40 5.30 15.46
N GLN A 161 -4.58 6.29 15.82
CA GLN A 161 -4.72 7.66 15.32
C GLN A 161 -4.55 7.75 13.80
N PHE A 162 -3.54 7.04 13.25
CA PHE A 162 -3.37 6.92 11.81
C PHE A 162 -4.60 6.29 11.15
N ALA A 163 -5.11 5.19 11.69
CA ALA A 163 -6.29 4.50 11.17
C ALA A 163 -7.52 5.42 11.16
N GLN A 164 -7.78 6.13 12.26
CA GLN A 164 -8.88 7.10 12.34
C GLN A 164 -8.75 8.17 11.24
N ARG A 165 -7.56 8.75 11.08
CA ARG A 165 -7.33 9.77 10.05
C ARG A 165 -7.51 9.21 8.64
N PHE A 166 -6.99 8.00 8.38
CA PHE A 166 -7.10 7.33 7.10
C PHE A 166 -8.56 7.03 6.74
N PHE A 167 -9.31 6.38 7.63
CA PHE A 167 -10.71 6.03 7.35
C PHE A 167 -11.61 7.25 7.23
N GLN A 168 -11.42 8.29 8.05
CA GLN A 168 -12.11 9.57 7.86
C GLN A 168 -11.85 10.17 6.47
N TRP A 169 -10.61 10.09 5.99
CA TRP A 169 -10.28 10.58 4.67
C TRP A 169 -10.88 9.73 3.54
N VAL A 170 -10.99 8.41 3.73
CA VAL A 170 -11.67 7.51 2.79
C VAL A 170 -13.14 7.87 2.64
N GLU A 171 -13.84 8.16 3.74
CA GLU A 171 -15.28 8.47 3.77
C GLU A 171 -15.61 9.86 3.21
N ASN A 172 -14.69 10.82 3.29
CA ASN A 172 -14.88 12.15 2.71
C ASN A 172 -14.67 12.08 1.18
N LYS A 173 -15.79 12.04 0.45
CA LYS A 173 -15.81 12.05 -1.02
C LYS A 173 -15.47 13.43 -1.58
#